data_c5406daf02d3f347c72a2e85b9ea8f3a
#
_entry.id   c5406daf02d3f347c72a2e85b9ea8f3a
#
_cell.length_a   1.000
_cell.length_b   1.000
_cell.length_c   1.000
_cell.angle_alpha   90.00
_cell.angle_beta   90.00
_cell.angle_gamma   90.00
#
_symmetry.space_group_name_H-M   'P 1'
#
loop_
_entity.id
_entity.type
_entity.pdbx_description
1 polymer ?
#
loop_
_entity_poly.entity_id
_entity_poly.type
_entity_poly.pdbx_seq_one_letter_code
_entity_poly.pdbx_strand_id
1 'polypeptide(L)'
;MVLSSSLDLTRRMKRQMTFDINLTKKQKEAYDIIHSKECQFLVARWSRQCGKTIFAEIMMIEYLCKPNTFNAYISPNFSQGKKVYSELCQLLEGTGIIKKANSADLKIESIYGSTLKFFSVESPTSIRGNTISGLLVLDEAAFFPTQLPDGSDVYYNVIFPTIKARRPKVLVISTPNGRQGCYYDLYMKAYNGEKGYYQITASIYDDDLITKEEIEELKRGYPPLAFQQEFEVQFLDNALTVFPNFSNCFGGVYSGGKCWIGIDPSSVGEDNTILTVVNELNEVRQHKIDGDLDHKYDQLAKWINYYNPVSTYIESNSIGEVMKNEIAKKLKRKSNFYSFATTNETKKQYISLLAVAIANNEIHFEDSNKLLYSELGTFTFKMTKGGNVTYAAREPFHDDTVTSLGVALQCKEDFKYVGSNPNKFIHLNTKIFY
;
A
#
# COMPACT_ATOMS: atom_id res chain seq x y z
N MET A 1 31.89 4.09 -1.94
CA MET A 1 32.97 3.48 -1.15
C MET A 1 32.31 2.43 -0.27
N VAL A 2 32.30 1.17 -0.73
CA VAL A 2 31.66 0.06 -0.02
C VAL A 2 32.58 -0.34 1.12
N LEU A 3 32.17 -0.10 2.35
CA LEU A 3 32.88 -0.56 3.54
C LEU A 3 32.50 -2.01 3.80
N SER A 4 33.40 -2.95 3.47
CA SER A 4 33.25 -4.35 3.90
C SER A 4 33.52 -4.40 5.41
N SER A 5 32.51 -4.75 6.20
CA SER A 5 32.69 -5.14 7.59
C SER A 5 32.56 -6.64 7.70
N SER A 6 33.68 -7.36 7.92
CA SER A 6 33.64 -8.76 8.32
C SER A 6 33.04 -8.85 9.72
N LEU A 7 31.91 -9.51 9.86
CA LEU A 7 31.30 -9.81 11.15
C LEU A 7 31.92 -11.12 11.68
N ASP A 8 32.76 -11.01 12.70
CA ASP A 8 33.31 -12.17 13.43
C ASP A 8 32.23 -12.68 14.41
N LEU A 9 31.45 -13.66 13.96
CA LEU A 9 30.35 -14.26 14.73
C LEU A 9 30.79 -15.33 15.75
N THR A 10 32.12 -15.60 15.88
CA THR A 10 32.55 -16.75 16.68
C THR A 10 33.74 -16.47 17.59
N ARG A 11 33.50 -15.92 18.77
CA ARG A 11 34.54 -15.85 19.80
C ARG A 11 34.75 -17.15 20.63
N ARG A 12 34.08 -18.28 20.38
CA ARG A 12 34.18 -19.49 21.24
C ARG A 12 33.98 -20.87 20.62
N MET A 13 34.07 -21.10 19.31
CA MET A 13 34.04 -22.47 18.75
C MET A 13 35.03 -22.70 17.63
N LYS A 14 35.56 -23.94 17.54
CA LYS A 14 36.67 -24.42 16.74
C LYS A 14 36.51 -24.37 15.19
N ARG A 15 35.55 -23.68 14.66
CA ARG A 15 35.46 -23.29 13.23
C ARG A 15 34.97 -21.85 13.15
N GLN A 16 35.86 -20.95 12.80
CA GLN A 16 35.48 -19.58 12.40
C GLN A 16 34.70 -19.69 11.08
N MET A 17 33.39 -19.44 11.14
CA MET A 17 32.62 -19.09 9.94
C MET A 17 32.61 -17.60 9.83
N THR A 18 33.13 -17.07 8.73
CA THR A 18 33.08 -15.66 8.39
C THR A 18 32.04 -15.50 7.31
N PHE A 19 31.02 -14.67 7.56
CA PHE A 19 30.10 -14.22 6.53
C PHE A 19 30.57 -12.84 6.08
N ASP A 20 30.92 -12.70 4.81
CA ASP A 20 31.17 -11.40 4.21
C ASP A 20 29.81 -10.77 3.88
N ILE A 21 29.35 -9.89 4.77
CA ILE A 21 28.06 -9.21 4.62
C ILE A 21 28.33 -7.72 4.37
N ASN A 22 27.91 -7.24 3.21
CA ASN A 22 27.97 -5.83 2.87
C ASN A 22 26.67 -5.15 3.36
N LEU A 23 26.77 -4.47 4.49
CA LEU A 23 25.69 -3.63 5.02
C LEU A 23 25.67 -2.26 4.34
N THR A 24 24.49 -1.77 3.98
CA THR A 24 24.33 -0.36 3.64
C THR A 24 24.65 0.53 4.85
N LYS A 25 24.86 1.82 4.61
CA LYS A 25 25.14 2.78 5.69
C LYS A 25 24.09 2.72 6.81
N LYS A 26 22.80 2.70 6.43
CA LYS A 26 21.69 2.65 7.40
C LYS A 26 21.57 1.30 8.11
N GLN A 27 21.84 0.20 7.42
CA GLN A 27 21.87 -1.12 8.06
C GLN A 27 23.02 -1.22 9.08
N LYS A 28 24.18 -0.64 8.77
CA LYS A 28 25.31 -0.60 9.71
C LYS A 28 24.99 0.24 10.94
N GLU A 29 24.41 1.42 10.76
CA GLU A 29 23.96 2.26 11.87
C GLU A 29 22.94 1.51 12.76
N ALA A 30 21.95 0.82 12.15
CA ALA A 30 20.99 0.00 12.87
C ALA A 30 21.65 -1.15 13.64
N TYR A 31 22.65 -1.79 13.02
CA TYR A 31 23.41 -2.87 13.63
C TYR A 31 24.15 -2.38 14.88
N ASP A 32 24.83 -1.25 14.81
CA ASP A 32 25.55 -0.67 15.92
C ASP A 32 24.60 -0.28 17.07
N ILE A 33 23.46 0.29 16.76
CA ILE A 33 22.42 0.66 17.75
C ILE A 33 21.89 -0.58 18.48
N ILE A 34 21.43 -1.62 17.75
CA ILE A 34 20.81 -2.78 18.38
C ILE A 34 21.80 -3.57 19.24
N HIS A 35 23.10 -3.51 18.93
CA HIS A 35 24.14 -4.15 19.72
C HIS A 35 24.61 -3.33 20.93
N SER A 36 24.21 -2.07 21.03
CA SER A 36 24.50 -1.28 22.24
C SER A 36 23.84 -1.91 23.47
N LYS A 37 24.49 -1.77 24.63
CA LYS A 37 23.98 -2.38 25.89
C LYS A 37 22.64 -1.75 26.31
N GLU A 38 22.45 -0.49 26.01
CA GLU A 38 21.29 0.31 26.38
C GLU A 38 20.06 -0.01 25.54
N CYS A 39 20.24 -0.45 24.29
CA CYS A 39 19.15 -0.73 23.38
C CYS A 39 18.50 -2.08 23.72
N GLN A 40 17.21 -2.09 24.00
CA GLN A 40 16.38 -3.28 24.03
C GLN A 40 15.47 -3.33 22.79
N PHE A 41 14.88 -2.20 22.41
CA PHE A 41 14.01 -2.05 21.25
C PHE A 41 14.67 -1.14 20.22
N LEU A 42 14.84 -1.63 19.00
CA LEU A 42 15.18 -0.82 17.83
C LEU A 42 13.98 -0.75 16.91
N VAL A 43 13.42 0.44 16.72
CA VAL A 43 12.30 0.69 15.80
C VAL A 43 12.87 1.27 14.51
N ALA A 44 12.88 0.46 13.46
CA ALA A 44 13.39 0.83 12.14
C ALA A 44 12.23 1.28 11.24
N ARG A 45 12.19 2.59 10.98
CA ARG A 45 11.24 3.23 10.07
C ARG A 45 11.89 3.37 8.69
N TRP A 46 11.71 2.34 7.88
CA TRP A 46 12.41 2.23 6.60
C TRP A 46 11.46 2.17 5.42
N SER A 47 11.86 2.82 4.33
CA SER A 47 11.11 2.84 3.09
C SER A 47 11.05 1.45 2.44
N ARG A 48 10.19 1.31 1.45
CA ARG A 48 10.20 0.12 0.59
C ARG A 48 11.56 -0.03 -0.10
N GLN A 49 11.95 -1.30 -0.31
CA GLN A 49 13.17 -1.70 -1.02
C GLN A 49 14.51 -1.27 -0.37
N CYS A 50 14.50 -0.60 0.78
CA CYS A 50 15.72 -0.24 1.52
C CYS A 50 16.36 -1.40 2.32
N GLY A 51 16.09 -2.66 1.95
CA GLY A 51 16.75 -3.83 2.54
C GLY A 51 16.31 -4.20 3.95
N LYS A 52 15.05 -3.88 4.36
CA LYS A 52 14.49 -4.24 5.68
C LYS A 52 14.58 -5.72 5.98
N THR A 53 14.05 -6.55 5.09
CA THR A 53 14.00 -8.01 5.25
C THR A 53 15.41 -8.61 5.32
N ILE A 54 16.32 -8.14 4.46
CA ILE A 54 17.74 -8.57 4.46
C ILE A 54 18.38 -8.27 5.81
N PHE A 55 18.15 -7.08 6.38
CA PHE A 55 18.68 -6.75 7.70
C PHE A 55 18.10 -7.65 8.80
N ALA A 56 16.80 -7.95 8.74
CA ALA A 56 16.18 -8.89 9.67
C ALA A 56 16.77 -10.30 9.56
N GLU A 57 17.02 -10.78 8.34
CA GLU A 57 17.66 -12.08 8.08
C GLU A 57 19.08 -12.14 8.66
N ILE A 58 19.88 -11.11 8.46
CA ILE A 58 21.23 -10.99 9.04
C ILE A 58 21.16 -11.11 10.56
N MET A 59 20.27 -10.37 11.20
CA MET A 59 20.08 -10.43 12.64
C MET A 59 19.62 -11.82 13.11
N MET A 60 18.71 -12.46 12.37
CA MET A 60 18.25 -13.81 12.70
C MET A 60 19.36 -14.85 12.57
N ILE A 61 20.20 -14.77 11.54
CA ILE A 61 21.39 -15.65 11.35
C ILE A 61 22.35 -15.48 12.53
N GLU A 62 22.67 -14.24 12.90
CA GLU A 62 23.55 -13.97 14.04
C GLU A 62 23.03 -14.62 15.31
N TYR A 63 21.73 -14.48 15.60
CA TYR A 63 21.13 -15.03 16.80
C TYR A 63 20.93 -16.55 16.76
N LEU A 64 20.83 -17.17 15.58
CA LEU A 64 20.92 -18.62 15.42
C LEU A 64 22.31 -19.17 15.77
N CYS A 65 23.36 -18.36 15.61
CA CYS A 65 24.74 -18.72 16.00
C CYS A 65 25.05 -18.47 17.49
N LYS A 66 24.17 -17.77 18.24
CA LYS A 66 24.30 -17.63 19.71
C LYS A 66 23.85 -18.91 20.40
N PRO A 67 24.50 -19.34 21.48
CA PRO A 67 24.16 -20.62 22.11
C PRO A 67 22.82 -20.56 22.89
N ASN A 68 22.00 -21.60 22.70
CA ASN A 68 20.80 -21.87 23.52
C ASN A 68 19.80 -20.69 23.61
N THR A 69 19.61 -19.94 22.54
CA THR A 69 18.61 -18.87 22.47
C THR A 69 17.32 -19.36 21.80
N PHE A 70 16.20 -18.84 22.24
CA PHE A 70 14.93 -18.94 21.52
C PHE A 70 14.62 -17.60 20.87
N ASN A 71 14.56 -17.60 19.53
CA ASN A 71 14.36 -16.44 18.70
C ASN A 71 13.01 -16.54 17.98
N ALA A 72 12.39 -15.41 17.69
CA ALA A 72 11.11 -15.38 17.00
C ALA A 72 11.09 -14.30 15.92
N TYR A 73 10.40 -14.63 14.83
CA TYR A 73 10.00 -13.70 13.79
C TYR A 73 8.48 -13.69 13.73
N ILE A 74 7.87 -12.50 13.77
CA ILE A 74 6.41 -12.33 13.75
C ILE A 74 6.07 -11.40 12.58
N SER A 75 5.17 -11.86 11.70
CA SER A 75 4.68 -11.13 10.52
C SER A 75 3.16 -10.92 10.57
N PRO A 76 2.59 -10.00 9.76
CA PRO A 76 1.14 -9.81 9.67
C PRO A 76 0.39 -11.06 9.26
N ASN A 77 0.97 -11.89 8.39
CA ASN A 77 0.32 -13.09 7.86
C ASN A 77 1.29 -14.26 7.68
N PHE A 78 0.73 -15.47 7.65
CA PHE A 78 1.49 -16.71 7.56
C PHE A 78 2.34 -16.82 6.29
N SER A 79 1.82 -16.36 5.14
CA SER A 79 2.54 -16.47 3.86
C SER A 79 3.83 -15.68 3.82
N GLN A 80 3.88 -14.52 4.47
CA GLN A 80 5.09 -13.70 4.60
C GLN A 80 6.12 -14.38 5.48
N GLY A 81 5.72 -14.90 6.63
CA GLY A 81 6.60 -15.67 7.51
C GLY A 81 7.18 -16.90 6.81
N LYS A 82 6.35 -17.62 6.04
CA LYS A 82 6.79 -18.78 5.26
C LYS A 82 7.81 -18.42 4.17
N LYS A 83 7.63 -17.26 3.51
CA LYS A 83 8.58 -16.77 2.50
C LYS A 83 9.94 -16.54 3.13
N VAL A 84 10.03 -15.74 4.21
CA VAL A 84 11.29 -15.43 4.90
C VAL A 84 11.93 -16.69 5.50
N TYR A 85 11.14 -17.62 6.04
CA TYR A 85 11.65 -18.93 6.46
C TYR A 85 12.35 -19.68 5.32
N SER A 86 11.74 -19.71 4.12
CA SER A 86 12.29 -20.42 2.97
C SER A 86 13.57 -19.75 2.46
N GLU A 87 13.59 -18.42 2.38
CA GLU A 87 14.75 -17.63 1.99
C GLU A 87 15.92 -17.87 2.97
N LEU A 88 15.64 -17.86 4.27
CA LEU A 88 16.65 -18.09 5.29
C LEU A 88 17.20 -19.53 5.25
N CYS A 89 16.36 -20.54 5.03
CA CYS A 89 16.82 -21.92 4.84
C CYS A 89 17.73 -22.04 3.62
N GLN A 90 17.40 -21.38 2.52
CA GLN A 90 18.21 -21.36 1.30
C GLN A 90 19.55 -20.65 1.52
N LEU A 91 19.57 -19.49 2.19
CA LEU A 91 20.79 -18.76 2.54
C LEU A 91 21.74 -19.58 3.41
N LEU A 92 21.19 -20.40 4.30
CA LEU A 92 21.96 -21.24 5.23
C LEU A 92 22.27 -22.63 4.69
N GLU A 93 21.83 -22.97 3.47
CA GLU A 93 22.10 -24.26 2.86
C GLU A 93 23.62 -24.45 2.66
N GLY A 94 24.12 -25.63 3.00
CA GLY A 94 25.56 -25.93 2.91
C GLY A 94 26.46 -25.29 3.98
N THR A 95 25.96 -24.35 4.79
CA THR A 95 26.78 -23.72 5.85
C THR A 95 27.01 -24.63 7.07
N GLY A 96 26.16 -25.64 7.24
CA GLY A 96 26.19 -26.51 8.41
C GLY A 96 25.65 -25.87 9.71
N ILE A 97 25.06 -24.69 9.66
CA ILE A 97 24.44 -24.02 10.82
C ILE A 97 23.12 -24.69 11.20
N ILE A 98 22.33 -25.08 10.22
CA ILE A 98 21.04 -25.74 10.44
C ILE A 98 21.27 -27.19 10.89
N LYS A 99 20.85 -27.50 12.10
CA LYS A 99 20.77 -28.88 12.60
C LYS A 99 19.48 -29.56 12.14
N LYS A 100 18.36 -28.84 12.20
CA LYS A 100 17.04 -29.31 11.80
C LYS A 100 16.17 -28.13 11.34
N ALA A 101 15.46 -28.31 10.25
CA ALA A 101 14.44 -27.39 9.78
C ALA A 101 13.11 -28.12 9.65
N ASN A 102 12.01 -27.48 10.07
CA ASN A 102 10.65 -28.02 9.98
C ASN A 102 9.76 -26.98 9.28
N SER A 103 9.38 -27.27 8.04
CA SER A 103 8.56 -26.38 7.23
C SER A 103 7.08 -26.35 7.63
N ALA A 104 6.58 -27.37 8.35
CA ALA A 104 5.21 -27.38 8.84
C ALA A 104 5.04 -26.42 10.04
N ASP A 105 6.03 -26.40 10.93
CA ASP A 105 6.05 -25.55 12.11
C ASP A 105 6.76 -24.21 11.88
N LEU A 106 7.34 -24.00 10.70
CA LEU A 106 8.23 -22.89 10.34
C LEU A 106 9.30 -22.66 11.44
N LYS A 107 10.08 -23.72 11.73
CA LYS A 107 11.05 -23.74 12.81
C LYS A 107 12.43 -24.18 12.32
N ILE A 108 13.47 -23.45 12.71
CA ILE A 108 14.88 -23.77 12.46
C ILE A 108 15.57 -24.02 13.80
N GLU A 109 16.28 -25.12 13.92
CA GLU A 109 17.16 -25.44 15.05
C GLU A 109 18.62 -25.42 14.58
N SER A 110 19.46 -24.68 15.27
CA SER A 110 20.89 -24.59 14.92
C SER A 110 21.72 -25.62 15.64
N ILE A 111 22.94 -25.89 15.13
CA ILE A 111 23.94 -26.74 15.80
C ILE A 111 24.40 -26.16 17.13
N TYR A 112 24.16 -24.86 17.38
CA TYR A 112 24.48 -24.19 18.65
C TYR A 112 23.40 -24.31 19.70
N GLY A 113 22.34 -25.09 19.44
CA GLY A 113 21.20 -25.27 20.35
C GLY A 113 20.17 -24.13 20.33
N SER A 114 20.35 -23.16 19.46
CA SER A 114 19.39 -22.06 19.30
C SER A 114 18.24 -22.46 18.38
N THR A 115 17.09 -21.87 18.62
CA THR A 115 15.88 -22.06 17.82
C THR A 115 15.40 -20.72 17.29
N LEU A 116 14.96 -20.70 16.04
CA LEU A 116 14.21 -19.61 15.44
C LEU A 116 12.84 -20.14 14.99
N LYS A 117 11.78 -19.50 15.43
CA LYS A 117 10.41 -19.87 15.04
C LYS A 117 9.69 -18.68 14.43
N PHE A 118 8.95 -18.94 13.35
CA PHE A 118 8.19 -17.93 12.62
C PHE A 118 6.72 -18.03 13.02
N PHE A 119 6.11 -16.89 13.29
CA PHE A 119 4.73 -16.75 13.70
C PHE A 119 4.00 -15.72 12.84
N SER A 120 2.69 -15.76 12.87
CA SER A 120 1.81 -14.76 12.29
C SER A 120 0.83 -14.23 13.33
N VAL A 121 0.51 -12.95 13.28
CA VAL A 121 -0.55 -12.37 14.13
C VAL A 121 -1.95 -12.87 13.76
N GLU A 122 -2.12 -13.51 12.60
CA GLU A 122 -3.35 -14.23 12.24
C GLU A 122 -3.62 -15.44 13.17
N SER A 123 -2.57 -15.96 13.82
CA SER A 123 -2.65 -17.11 14.74
C SER A 123 -2.07 -16.76 16.10
N PRO A 124 -2.70 -15.84 16.86
CA PRO A 124 -2.14 -15.28 18.09
C PRO A 124 -1.93 -16.33 19.19
N THR A 125 -2.72 -17.40 19.18
CA THR A 125 -2.57 -18.52 20.15
C THR A 125 -1.23 -19.24 19.99
N SER A 126 -0.66 -19.30 18.79
CA SER A 126 0.64 -19.93 18.55
C SER A 126 1.82 -19.10 19.12
N ILE A 127 1.63 -17.79 19.31
CA ILE A 127 2.62 -16.87 19.88
C ILE A 127 2.59 -16.97 21.40
N ARG A 128 1.39 -17.06 21.98
CA ARG A 128 1.20 -17.18 23.43
C ARG A 128 1.95 -18.40 23.99
N GLY A 129 2.45 -18.30 25.22
CA GLY A 129 3.14 -19.39 25.91
C GLY A 129 4.61 -19.59 25.52
N ASN A 130 5.13 -18.87 24.53
CA ASN A 130 6.56 -18.88 24.21
C ASN A 130 7.31 -17.85 25.10
N THR A 131 8.55 -18.16 25.45
CA THR A 131 9.45 -17.22 26.14
C THR A 131 10.67 -16.96 25.25
N ILE A 132 10.71 -15.79 24.65
CA ILE A 132 11.79 -15.37 23.74
C ILE A 132 12.96 -14.91 24.57
N SER A 133 14.16 -15.43 24.30
CA SER A 133 15.36 -15.15 25.10
C SER A 133 16.51 -14.49 24.31
N GLY A 134 16.48 -14.56 22.99
CA GLY A 134 17.52 -14.01 22.12
C GLY A 134 17.07 -12.76 21.35
N LEU A 135 16.40 -12.96 20.22
CA LEU A 135 15.92 -11.91 19.32
C LEU A 135 14.42 -12.10 19.04
N LEU A 136 13.68 -11.01 19.09
CA LEU A 136 12.35 -10.90 18.50
C LEU A 136 12.41 -9.94 17.32
N VAL A 137 11.97 -10.39 16.16
CA VAL A 137 11.73 -9.53 14.99
C VAL A 137 10.22 -9.37 14.80
N LEU A 138 9.75 -8.12 14.75
CA LEU A 138 8.39 -7.75 14.35
C LEU A 138 8.49 -7.10 12.97
N ASP A 139 8.13 -7.85 11.94
CA ASP A 139 8.24 -7.40 10.56
C ASP A 139 6.89 -6.90 10.04
N GLU A 140 6.94 -5.77 9.34
CA GLU A 140 5.75 -5.02 8.89
C GLU A 140 4.78 -4.74 10.05
N ALA A 141 5.33 -4.34 11.20
CA ALA A 141 4.59 -4.19 12.47
C ALA A 141 3.51 -3.07 12.42
N ALA A 142 3.62 -2.12 11.50
CA ALA A 142 2.59 -1.10 11.27
C ALA A 142 1.29 -1.67 10.69
N PHE A 143 1.34 -2.90 10.15
CA PHE A 143 0.19 -3.61 9.58
C PHE A 143 -0.38 -4.68 10.52
N PHE A 144 0.10 -4.74 11.76
CA PHE A 144 -0.51 -5.60 12.77
C PHE A 144 -1.89 -5.04 13.14
N PRO A 145 -2.91 -5.91 13.30
CA PRO A 145 -4.20 -5.45 13.80
C PRO A 145 -4.03 -4.88 15.22
N THR A 146 -4.69 -3.78 15.52
CA THR A 146 -4.64 -3.17 16.85
C THR A 146 -5.33 -4.07 17.87
N GLN A 147 -6.46 -4.67 17.45
CA GLN A 147 -7.27 -5.55 18.29
C GLN A 147 -7.54 -6.89 17.58
N LEU A 148 -7.62 -7.93 18.36
CA LEU A 148 -8.07 -9.26 17.94
C LEU A 148 -9.61 -9.32 17.96
N PRO A 149 -10.22 -10.36 17.34
CA PRO A 149 -11.68 -10.55 17.37
C PRO A 149 -12.29 -10.58 18.78
N ASP A 150 -11.51 -10.97 19.80
CA ASP A 150 -11.90 -10.98 21.21
C ASP A 150 -11.75 -9.61 21.90
N GLY A 151 -11.37 -8.56 21.15
CA GLY A 151 -11.14 -7.20 21.65
C GLY A 151 -9.79 -7.01 22.37
N SER A 152 -8.97 -8.05 22.50
CA SER A 152 -7.65 -7.93 23.14
C SER A 152 -6.63 -7.26 22.20
N ASP A 153 -5.71 -6.48 22.78
CA ASP A 153 -4.62 -5.86 22.03
C ASP A 153 -3.57 -6.90 21.63
N VAL A 154 -3.19 -6.90 20.34
CA VAL A 154 -2.22 -7.86 19.79
C VAL A 154 -0.86 -7.73 20.45
N TYR A 155 -0.38 -6.51 20.62
CA TYR A 155 0.96 -6.29 21.17
C TYR A 155 0.96 -6.54 22.69
N TYR A 156 0.11 -5.87 23.45
CA TYR A 156 0.14 -5.92 24.91
C TYR A 156 -0.36 -7.24 25.48
N ASN A 157 -1.33 -7.91 24.85
CA ASN A 157 -1.92 -9.15 25.37
C ASN A 157 -1.32 -10.43 24.76
N VAL A 158 -0.61 -10.35 23.64
CA VAL A 158 -0.05 -11.54 22.96
C VAL A 158 1.47 -11.48 22.86
N ILE A 159 2.04 -10.40 22.28
CA ILE A 159 3.48 -10.34 21.98
C ILE A 159 4.29 -9.96 23.22
N PHE A 160 3.95 -8.88 23.89
CA PHE A 160 4.72 -8.33 25.02
C PHE A 160 4.96 -9.33 26.15
N PRO A 161 3.99 -10.19 26.56
CA PRO A 161 4.23 -11.20 27.58
C PRO A 161 5.37 -12.18 27.25
N THR A 162 5.61 -12.47 25.95
CA THR A 162 6.66 -13.42 25.51
C THR A 162 8.08 -12.92 25.74
N ILE A 163 8.26 -11.60 25.86
CA ILE A 163 9.59 -10.94 26.03
C ILE A 163 9.82 -10.42 27.45
N LYS A 164 8.77 -10.34 28.29
CA LYS A 164 8.84 -9.70 29.62
C LYS A 164 9.88 -10.37 30.54
N ALA A 165 9.93 -11.70 30.52
CA ALA A 165 10.76 -12.46 31.47
C ALA A 165 12.26 -12.44 31.15
N ARG A 166 12.64 -12.49 29.88
CA ARG A 166 14.03 -12.63 29.42
C ARG A 166 14.61 -11.37 28.78
N ARG A 167 13.77 -10.37 28.49
CA ARG A 167 14.14 -9.07 27.89
C ARG A 167 15.10 -9.23 26.69
N PRO A 168 14.70 -9.98 25.65
CA PRO A 168 15.50 -10.14 24.43
C PRO A 168 15.72 -8.80 23.73
N LYS A 169 16.60 -8.77 22.74
CA LYS A 169 16.59 -7.68 21.75
C LYS A 169 15.34 -7.76 20.90
N VAL A 170 14.75 -6.62 20.63
CA VAL A 170 13.54 -6.50 19.80
C VAL A 170 13.83 -5.58 18.63
N LEU A 171 13.74 -6.12 17.42
CA LEU A 171 13.83 -5.40 16.17
C LEU A 171 12.42 -5.23 15.60
N VAL A 172 11.96 -3.99 15.49
CA VAL A 172 10.64 -3.65 14.96
C VAL A 172 10.83 -2.92 13.64
N ILE A 173 10.36 -3.51 12.56
CA ILE A 173 10.61 -2.98 11.20
C ILE A 173 9.28 -2.78 10.48
N SER A 174 9.10 -1.63 9.86
CA SER A 174 7.99 -1.39 8.95
C SER A 174 8.18 -0.13 8.12
N THR A 175 7.40 0.01 7.04
CA THR A 175 6.97 1.32 6.57
C THR A 175 5.86 1.85 7.48
N PRO A 176 5.69 3.17 7.65
CA PRO A 176 4.59 3.74 8.41
C PRO A 176 3.22 3.36 7.83
N ASN A 177 2.21 3.23 8.70
CA ASN A 177 0.81 3.03 8.31
C ASN A 177 -0.11 3.81 9.25
N GLY A 178 -0.11 5.14 9.10
CA GLY A 178 -0.83 6.05 9.98
C GLY A 178 -0.18 6.21 11.37
N ARG A 179 -0.78 7.06 12.20
CA ARG A 179 -0.36 7.33 13.59
C ARG A 179 -1.14 6.48 14.57
N GLN A 180 -1.07 5.15 14.42
CA GLN A 180 -1.82 4.20 15.25
C GLN A 180 -1.13 2.86 15.36
N GLY A 181 -1.53 2.08 16.37
CA GLY A 181 -1.07 0.71 16.60
C GLY A 181 0.31 0.62 17.23
N CYS A 182 0.71 -0.61 17.55
CA CYS A 182 1.91 -0.88 18.34
C CYS A 182 3.20 -0.33 17.70
N TYR A 183 3.29 -0.29 16.38
CA TYR A 183 4.46 0.24 15.69
C TYR A 183 4.65 1.73 15.96
N TYR A 184 3.57 2.52 15.82
CA TYR A 184 3.61 3.96 16.11
C TYR A 184 3.89 4.22 17.59
N ASP A 185 3.26 3.45 18.50
CA ASP A 185 3.47 3.60 19.94
C ASP A 185 4.94 3.31 20.33
N LEU A 186 5.53 2.25 19.78
CA LEU A 186 6.94 1.91 20.02
C LEU A 186 7.89 2.95 19.40
N TYR A 187 7.55 3.49 18.21
CA TYR A 187 8.28 4.58 17.60
C TYR A 187 8.25 5.84 18.49
N MET A 188 7.07 6.21 19.01
CA MET A 188 6.93 7.38 19.90
C MET A 188 7.71 7.22 21.19
N LYS A 189 7.78 6.03 21.77
CA LYS A 189 8.65 5.74 22.93
C LYS A 189 10.11 6.02 22.61
N ALA A 190 10.57 5.56 21.45
CA ALA A 190 11.95 5.79 20.99
C ALA A 190 12.19 7.28 20.65
N TYR A 191 11.23 7.94 20.01
CA TYR A 191 11.29 9.35 19.67
C TYR A 191 11.37 10.25 20.92
N ASN A 192 10.62 9.89 21.97
CA ASN A 192 10.62 10.60 23.25
C ASN A 192 11.84 10.25 24.14
N GLY A 193 12.76 9.40 23.68
CA GLY A 193 13.96 9.02 24.43
C GLY A 193 13.69 8.10 25.62
N GLU A 194 12.61 7.31 25.59
CA GLU A 194 12.31 6.33 26.65
C GLU A 194 13.44 5.32 26.76
N LYS A 195 13.88 5.05 27.98
CA LYS A 195 15.06 4.18 28.23
C LYS A 195 14.89 2.79 27.63
N GLY A 196 15.86 2.39 26.81
CA GLY A 196 15.88 1.12 26.14
C GLY A 196 15.22 1.11 24.76
N TYR A 197 14.59 2.22 24.34
CA TYR A 197 13.97 2.37 23.04
C TYR A 197 14.81 3.29 22.14
N TYR A 198 15.09 2.82 20.93
CA TYR A 198 15.87 3.54 19.92
C TYR A 198 15.15 3.48 18.60
N GLN A 199 15.31 4.48 17.77
CA GLN A 199 14.75 4.50 16.43
C GLN A 199 15.82 4.81 15.39
N ILE A 200 15.61 4.31 14.18
CA ILE A 200 16.37 4.67 13.00
C ILE A 200 15.43 4.86 11.81
N THR A 201 15.74 5.86 11.01
CA THR A 201 14.94 6.16 9.81
C THR A 201 15.81 5.99 8.57
N ALA A 202 15.26 5.32 7.55
CA ALA A 202 15.83 5.27 6.21
C ALA A 202 14.70 5.51 5.18
N SER A 203 14.74 6.65 4.53
CA SER A 203 13.86 7.02 3.42
C SER A 203 14.45 6.55 2.08
N ILE A 204 13.71 6.73 0.98
CA ILE A 204 14.23 6.45 -0.36
C ILE A 204 15.48 7.29 -0.70
N TYR A 205 15.62 8.46 -0.08
CA TYR A 205 16.78 9.35 -0.28
C TYR A 205 18.06 8.86 0.43
N ASP A 206 17.95 7.86 1.32
CA ASP A 206 19.07 7.21 2.01
C ASP A 206 19.58 5.96 1.26
N ASP A 207 18.96 5.61 0.13
CA ASP A 207 19.36 4.48 -0.71
C ASP A 207 20.37 4.92 -1.78
N ASP A 208 21.62 4.48 -1.64
CA ASP A 208 22.69 4.83 -2.57
C ASP A 208 22.57 4.12 -3.93
N LEU A 209 21.62 3.19 -4.09
CA LEU A 209 21.42 2.41 -5.32
C LEU A 209 20.42 3.03 -6.28
N ILE A 210 19.62 3.98 -5.82
CA ILE A 210 18.60 4.66 -6.64
C ILE A 210 19.06 6.07 -7.03
N THR A 211 18.88 6.43 -8.29
CA THR A 211 19.21 7.76 -8.79
C THR A 211 18.12 8.79 -8.47
N LYS A 212 18.48 10.08 -8.51
CA LYS A 212 17.49 11.16 -8.32
C LYS A 212 16.40 11.15 -9.39
N GLU A 213 16.78 10.83 -10.61
CA GLU A 213 15.89 10.73 -11.76
C GLU A 213 14.84 9.63 -11.56
N GLU A 214 15.26 8.47 -11.07
CA GLU A 214 14.36 7.35 -10.73
C GLU A 214 13.43 7.69 -9.55
N ILE A 215 13.90 8.44 -8.56
CA ILE A 215 13.05 8.93 -7.46
C ILE A 215 11.96 9.87 -8.00
N GLU A 216 12.32 10.82 -8.90
CA GLU A 216 11.34 11.73 -9.48
C GLU A 216 10.35 11.01 -10.41
N GLU A 217 10.77 9.94 -11.08
CA GLU A 217 9.86 9.10 -11.86
C GLU A 217 8.88 8.34 -10.97
N LEU A 218 9.37 7.72 -9.90
CA LEU A 218 8.54 7.08 -8.89
C LEU A 218 7.54 8.07 -8.28
N LYS A 219 7.99 9.28 -7.94
CA LYS A 219 7.15 10.33 -7.35
C LYS A 219 6.01 10.75 -8.27
N ARG A 220 6.25 10.84 -9.58
CA ARG A 220 5.20 11.11 -10.58
C ARG A 220 4.20 9.96 -10.72
N GLY A 221 4.64 8.73 -10.48
CA GLY A 221 3.81 7.53 -10.59
C GLY A 221 3.00 7.16 -9.32
N TYR A 222 3.15 7.91 -8.23
CA TYR A 222 2.46 7.66 -6.96
C TYR A 222 1.62 8.86 -6.52
N PRO A 223 0.45 8.62 -5.89
CA PRO A 223 -0.25 9.70 -5.19
C PRO A 223 0.66 10.32 -4.14
N PRO A 224 0.68 11.67 -3.99
CA PRO A 224 1.64 12.36 -3.14
C PRO A 224 1.72 11.82 -1.70
N LEU A 225 0.58 11.56 -1.05
CA LEU A 225 0.55 11.02 0.31
C LEU A 225 1.05 9.57 0.39
N ALA A 226 0.74 8.74 -0.62
CA ALA A 226 1.25 7.38 -0.67
C ALA A 226 2.78 7.40 -0.82
N PHE A 227 3.32 8.31 -1.65
CA PHE A 227 4.77 8.49 -1.77
C PHE A 227 5.40 8.93 -0.45
N GLN A 228 4.82 9.92 0.21
CA GLN A 228 5.29 10.40 1.52
C GLN A 228 5.30 9.28 2.57
N GLN A 229 4.27 8.44 2.62
CA GLN A 229 4.20 7.36 3.59
C GLN A 229 5.15 6.21 3.26
N GLU A 230 5.15 5.72 2.02
CA GLU A 230 5.85 4.49 1.63
C GLU A 230 7.33 4.69 1.34
N PHE A 231 7.70 5.88 0.82
CA PHE A 231 9.06 6.18 0.39
C PHE A 231 9.76 7.25 1.24
N GLU A 232 9.05 8.30 1.65
CA GLU A 232 9.59 9.30 2.58
C GLU A 232 9.37 8.91 4.05
N VAL A 233 8.69 7.78 4.27
CA VAL A 233 8.44 7.14 5.58
C VAL A 233 7.79 8.07 6.61
N GLN A 234 6.90 8.94 6.18
CA GLN A 234 6.20 9.86 7.06
C GLN A 234 4.99 9.19 7.74
N PHE A 235 4.78 9.48 9.03
CA PHE A 235 3.53 9.14 9.71
C PHE A 235 2.49 10.20 9.40
N LEU A 236 1.49 9.82 8.60
CA LEU A 236 0.40 10.72 8.20
C LEU A 236 -0.84 10.48 9.07
N ASP A 237 -1.52 11.55 9.49
CA ASP A 237 -2.69 11.45 10.39
C ASP A 237 -3.89 10.72 9.75
N ASN A 238 -4.04 10.86 8.43
CA ASN A 238 -5.08 10.21 7.65
C ASN A 238 -4.46 9.43 6.47
N ALA A 239 -3.44 8.65 6.76
CA ALA A 239 -2.63 7.94 5.76
C ALA A 239 -3.41 6.98 4.84
N LEU A 240 -4.70 6.81 5.05
CA LEU A 240 -5.57 6.01 4.21
C LEU A 240 -6.40 6.86 3.24
N THR A 241 -6.47 8.19 3.38
CA THR A 241 -7.23 9.01 2.43
C THR A 241 -6.39 9.36 1.22
N VAL A 242 -6.88 8.97 0.05
CA VAL A 242 -6.25 9.31 -1.24
C VAL A 242 -6.39 10.80 -1.55
N PHE A 243 -7.42 11.45 -1.01
CA PHE A 243 -7.83 12.82 -1.32
C PHE A 243 -7.80 13.73 -0.09
N PRO A 244 -6.63 14.22 0.35
CA PRO A 244 -6.56 15.17 1.45
C PRO A 244 -7.13 16.53 1.03
N ASN A 245 -7.76 17.22 1.97
CA ASN A 245 -8.31 18.58 1.76
C ASN A 245 -9.37 18.68 0.64
N PHE A 246 -9.96 17.56 0.21
CA PHE A 246 -10.98 17.52 -0.84
C PHE A 246 -12.17 18.45 -0.54
N SER A 247 -12.44 18.75 0.73
CA SER A 247 -13.48 19.70 1.16
C SER A 247 -13.30 21.10 0.57
N ASN A 248 -12.07 21.51 0.26
CA ASN A 248 -11.79 22.82 -0.34
C ASN A 248 -12.28 22.92 -1.79
N CYS A 249 -12.52 21.79 -2.44
CA CYS A 249 -13.04 21.73 -3.81
C CYS A 249 -14.58 21.84 -3.88
N PHE A 250 -15.29 21.85 -2.75
CA PHE A 250 -16.73 22.02 -2.68
C PHE A 250 -17.12 23.52 -2.63
N GLY A 251 -18.35 23.83 -2.99
CA GLY A 251 -18.84 25.22 -3.14
C GLY A 251 -18.91 25.69 -4.59
N GLY A 252 -18.53 24.81 -5.53
CA GLY A 252 -18.63 25.12 -6.95
C GLY A 252 -20.07 25.03 -7.51
N VAL A 253 -20.26 25.60 -8.69
CA VAL A 253 -21.51 25.53 -9.44
C VAL A 253 -21.18 25.08 -10.86
N TYR A 254 -21.88 24.08 -11.36
CA TYR A 254 -21.72 23.62 -12.74
C TYR A 254 -22.33 24.64 -13.71
N SER A 255 -21.51 25.33 -14.48
CA SER A 255 -21.91 26.42 -15.40
C SER A 255 -22.25 25.93 -16.81
N GLY A 256 -22.08 24.63 -17.11
CA GLY A 256 -22.27 24.10 -18.46
C GLY A 256 -21.02 24.20 -19.32
N GLY A 257 -21.20 24.26 -20.64
CA GLY A 257 -20.08 24.36 -21.59
C GLY A 257 -19.65 23.03 -22.21
N LYS A 258 -18.49 23.02 -22.86
CA LYS A 258 -17.88 21.82 -23.43
C LYS A 258 -17.54 20.84 -22.35
N CYS A 259 -18.01 19.58 -22.47
CA CYS A 259 -17.89 18.61 -21.38
C CYS A 259 -17.54 17.20 -21.86
N TRP A 260 -17.13 16.38 -20.92
CA TRP A 260 -16.83 14.95 -21.04
C TRP A 260 -17.60 14.19 -19.98
N ILE A 261 -17.96 12.94 -20.26
CA ILE A 261 -18.77 12.11 -19.38
C ILE A 261 -18.02 10.82 -19.04
N GLY A 262 -18.08 10.43 -17.77
CA GLY A 262 -17.69 9.13 -17.27
C GLY A 262 -18.89 8.43 -16.61
N ILE A 263 -19.03 7.14 -16.86
CA ILE A 263 -20.13 6.33 -16.32
C ILE A 263 -19.56 5.11 -15.61
N ASP A 264 -19.95 4.95 -14.36
CA ASP A 264 -19.76 3.74 -13.57
C ASP A 264 -21.10 2.99 -13.50
N PRO A 265 -21.23 1.88 -14.27
CA PRO A 265 -22.50 1.16 -14.37
C PRO A 265 -22.62 0.10 -13.28
N SER A 266 -23.77 -0.01 -12.63
CA SER A 266 -24.13 -1.14 -11.77
C SER A 266 -25.30 -1.94 -12.34
N SER A 267 -25.34 -3.25 -12.02
CA SER A 267 -26.49 -4.10 -12.31
C SER A 267 -27.63 -3.83 -11.33
N VAL A 268 -28.26 -4.85 -10.84
CA VAL A 268 -29.23 -4.79 -9.74
C VAL A 268 -28.52 -5.18 -8.46
N GLY A 269 -28.55 -4.34 -7.43
CA GLY A 269 -27.86 -4.58 -6.16
C GLY A 269 -27.67 -3.30 -5.34
N GLU A 270 -26.71 -3.31 -4.42
CA GLU A 270 -26.44 -2.19 -3.52
C GLU A 270 -25.60 -1.07 -4.18
N ASP A 271 -24.87 -1.37 -5.28
CA ASP A 271 -24.05 -0.40 -5.99
C ASP A 271 -24.89 0.57 -6.83
N ASN A 272 -24.42 1.81 -6.94
CA ASN A 272 -25.11 2.86 -7.68
C ASN A 272 -24.60 2.96 -9.12
N THR A 273 -25.48 3.19 -10.08
CA THR A 273 -25.06 3.66 -11.41
C THR A 273 -24.88 5.17 -11.35
N ILE A 274 -23.66 5.64 -11.62
CA ILE A 274 -23.33 7.07 -11.57
C ILE A 274 -22.89 7.56 -12.94
N LEU A 275 -23.46 8.69 -13.37
CA LEU A 275 -22.99 9.45 -14.52
C LEU A 275 -22.36 10.75 -14.03
N THR A 276 -21.07 10.95 -14.34
CA THR A 276 -20.32 12.16 -14.01
C THR A 276 -20.06 12.99 -15.27
N VAL A 277 -20.34 14.28 -15.18
CA VAL A 277 -20.03 15.28 -16.20
C VAL A 277 -18.93 16.20 -15.69
N VAL A 278 -17.86 16.37 -16.46
CA VAL A 278 -16.78 17.32 -16.18
C VAL A 278 -16.67 18.29 -17.35
N ASN A 279 -16.74 19.58 -17.09
CA ASN A 279 -16.59 20.59 -18.15
C ASN A 279 -15.12 21.05 -18.36
N GLU A 280 -14.93 21.99 -19.27
CA GLU A 280 -13.58 22.55 -19.55
C GLU A 280 -12.95 23.28 -18.36
N LEU A 281 -13.76 23.82 -17.45
CA LEU A 281 -13.35 24.50 -16.22
C LEU A 281 -13.14 23.55 -15.02
N ASN A 282 -13.20 22.23 -15.24
CA ASN A 282 -13.18 21.19 -14.18
C ASN A 282 -14.34 21.31 -13.17
N GLU A 283 -15.44 21.91 -13.55
CA GLU A 283 -16.67 21.87 -12.75
C GLU A 283 -17.36 20.51 -12.97
N VAL A 284 -17.79 19.91 -11.86
CA VAL A 284 -18.32 18.54 -11.84
C VAL A 284 -19.79 18.53 -11.47
N ARG A 285 -20.59 17.79 -12.26
CA ARG A 285 -21.97 17.44 -11.92
C ARG A 285 -22.16 15.94 -12.02
N GLN A 286 -22.82 15.35 -11.03
CA GLN A 286 -23.12 13.93 -11.01
C GLN A 286 -24.60 13.66 -10.98
N HIS A 287 -25.00 12.58 -11.65
CA HIS A 287 -26.36 12.05 -11.65
C HIS A 287 -26.31 10.61 -11.17
N LYS A 288 -27.02 10.33 -10.07
CA LYS A 288 -27.34 8.98 -9.65
C LYS A 288 -28.51 8.48 -10.47
N ILE A 289 -28.35 7.31 -11.06
CA ILE A 289 -29.34 6.69 -11.95
C ILE A 289 -29.91 5.46 -11.25
N ASP A 290 -31.15 5.54 -10.84
CA ASP A 290 -31.87 4.48 -10.14
C ASP A 290 -32.85 3.76 -11.09
N GLY A 291 -33.36 2.61 -10.67
CA GLY A 291 -34.36 1.84 -11.39
C GLY A 291 -33.85 0.54 -12.00
N ASP A 292 -34.71 -0.13 -12.78
CA ASP A 292 -34.31 -1.32 -13.54
C ASP A 292 -33.39 -0.99 -14.72
N LEU A 293 -32.83 -2.01 -15.37
CA LEU A 293 -31.89 -1.83 -16.44
C LEU A 293 -32.40 -1.00 -17.61
N ASP A 294 -33.63 -1.23 -18.03
CA ASP A 294 -34.21 -0.50 -19.16
C ASP A 294 -34.40 0.99 -18.81
N HIS A 295 -34.84 1.28 -17.61
CA HIS A 295 -34.92 2.64 -17.10
C HIS A 295 -33.57 3.32 -17.01
N LYS A 296 -32.54 2.60 -16.54
CA LYS A 296 -31.15 3.10 -16.51
C LYS A 296 -30.66 3.44 -17.92
N TYR A 297 -30.92 2.59 -18.92
CA TYR A 297 -30.53 2.88 -20.32
C TYR A 297 -31.19 4.16 -20.85
N ASP A 298 -32.48 4.35 -20.58
CA ASP A 298 -33.22 5.54 -21.00
C ASP A 298 -32.69 6.83 -20.33
N GLN A 299 -32.47 6.75 -19.03
CA GLN A 299 -31.93 7.90 -18.26
C GLN A 299 -30.50 8.28 -18.70
N LEU A 300 -29.61 7.30 -18.83
CA LEU A 300 -28.25 7.53 -19.32
C LEU A 300 -28.24 8.15 -20.73
N ALA A 301 -29.02 7.58 -21.65
CA ALA A 301 -29.14 8.13 -23.02
C ALA A 301 -29.71 9.55 -23.01
N LYS A 302 -30.71 9.84 -22.16
CA LYS A 302 -31.27 11.18 -21.98
C LYS A 302 -30.21 12.18 -21.54
N TRP A 303 -29.40 11.87 -20.51
CA TRP A 303 -28.37 12.75 -20.01
C TRP A 303 -27.23 12.96 -21.03
N ILE A 304 -26.76 11.89 -21.68
CA ILE A 304 -25.73 12.00 -22.73
C ILE A 304 -26.24 12.88 -23.88
N ASN A 305 -27.47 12.70 -24.33
CA ASN A 305 -28.05 13.52 -25.39
C ASN A 305 -28.26 14.99 -24.95
N TYR A 306 -28.57 15.23 -23.66
CA TYR A 306 -28.76 16.57 -23.10
C TYR A 306 -27.43 17.35 -23.05
N TYR A 307 -26.38 16.74 -22.47
CA TYR A 307 -25.07 17.38 -22.34
C TYR A 307 -24.32 17.47 -23.66
N ASN A 308 -24.63 16.60 -24.62
CA ASN A 308 -23.96 16.52 -25.92
C ASN A 308 -22.42 16.59 -25.80
N PRO A 309 -21.78 15.67 -25.02
CA PRO A 309 -20.38 15.75 -24.66
C PRO A 309 -19.44 15.61 -25.87
N VAL A 310 -18.19 16.03 -25.70
CA VAL A 310 -17.12 15.78 -26.65
C VAL A 310 -16.89 14.28 -26.78
N SER A 311 -16.87 13.58 -25.64
CA SER A 311 -16.72 12.13 -25.56
C SER A 311 -17.34 11.60 -24.26
N THR A 312 -17.70 10.31 -24.28
CA THR A 312 -18.23 9.59 -23.12
C THR A 312 -17.48 8.27 -22.98
N TYR A 313 -17.00 7.99 -21.77
CA TYR A 313 -16.52 6.70 -21.35
C TYR A 313 -17.55 5.99 -20.46
N ILE A 314 -17.76 4.70 -20.68
CA ILE A 314 -18.47 3.82 -19.76
C ILE A 314 -17.53 2.69 -19.33
N GLU A 315 -17.44 2.45 -18.04
CA GLU A 315 -16.65 1.33 -17.52
C GLU A 315 -17.20 0.01 -18.10
N SER A 316 -16.32 -0.77 -18.72
CA SER A 316 -16.72 -1.97 -19.48
C SER A 316 -16.63 -3.28 -18.68
N ASN A 317 -16.22 -3.22 -17.42
CA ASN A 317 -16.14 -4.39 -16.57
C ASN A 317 -17.56 -4.92 -16.30
N SER A 318 -17.70 -6.26 -16.24
CA SER A 318 -18.99 -6.92 -15.94
C SER A 318 -20.11 -6.53 -16.92
N ILE A 319 -21.10 -5.75 -16.48
CA ILE A 319 -22.29 -5.38 -17.23
C ILE A 319 -22.09 -4.20 -18.20
N GLY A 320 -21.00 -3.45 -18.05
CA GLY A 320 -20.83 -2.17 -18.76
C GLY A 320 -20.83 -2.29 -20.27
N GLU A 321 -20.30 -3.36 -20.86
CA GLU A 321 -20.31 -3.54 -22.32
C GLU A 321 -21.73 -3.83 -22.86
N VAL A 322 -22.56 -4.55 -22.10
CA VAL A 322 -23.97 -4.79 -22.45
C VAL A 322 -24.74 -3.46 -22.39
N MET A 323 -24.57 -2.70 -21.31
CA MET A 323 -25.21 -1.40 -21.13
C MET A 323 -24.80 -0.42 -22.23
N LYS A 324 -23.53 -0.37 -22.59
CA LYS A 324 -23.03 0.47 -23.70
C LYS A 324 -23.80 0.19 -24.98
N ASN A 325 -23.96 -1.09 -25.34
CA ASN A 325 -24.62 -1.46 -26.59
C ASN A 325 -26.10 -1.05 -26.61
N GLU A 326 -26.81 -1.19 -25.50
CA GLU A 326 -28.21 -0.78 -25.38
C GLU A 326 -28.37 0.75 -25.38
N ILE A 327 -27.54 1.45 -24.62
CA ILE A 327 -27.53 2.92 -24.58
C ILE A 327 -27.21 3.50 -25.96
N ALA A 328 -26.21 2.94 -26.68
CA ALA A 328 -25.81 3.41 -28.01
C ALA A 328 -26.95 3.39 -29.05
N LYS A 329 -27.94 2.47 -28.92
CA LYS A 329 -29.13 2.44 -29.80
C LYS A 329 -29.99 3.69 -29.64
N LYS A 330 -29.94 4.33 -28.46
CA LYS A 330 -30.79 5.47 -28.07
C LYS A 330 -30.06 6.84 -28.21
N LEU A 331 -28.77 6.83 -28.55
CA LEU A 331 -28.00 8.06 -28.70
C LEU A 331 -28.19 8.72 -30.07
N LYS A 332 -28.26 10.06 -30.07
CA LYS A 332 -28.26 10.88 -31.30
C LYS A 332 -26.92 10.86 -32.00
N ARG A 333 -25.80 10.82 -31.22
CA ARG A 333 -24.42 10.70 -31.72
C ARG A 333 -23.77 9.46 -31.09
N LYS A 334 -23.49 8.46 -31.90
CA LYS A 334 -22.93 7.18 -31.46
C LYS A 334 -21.39 7.17 -31.50
N SER A 335 -20.77 8.05 -32.28
CA SER A 335 -19.34 8.04 -32.59
C SER A 335 -18.42 8.43 -31.43
N ASN A 336 -18.96 9.01 -30.34
CA ASN A 336 -18.18 9.54 -29.24
C ASN A 336 -18.49 8.80 -27.91
N PHE A 337 -18.93 7.56 -27.99
CA PHE A 337 -19.28 6.73 -26.84
C PHE A 337 -18.42 5.47 -26.85
N TYR A 338 -17.50 5.35 -25.88
CA TYR A 338 -16.48 4.32 -25.84
C TYR A 338 -16.53 3.48 -24.56
N SER A 339 -16.11 2.22 -24.66
CA SER A 339 -15.85 1.37 -23.50
C SER A 339 -14.51 1.77 -22.87
N PHE A 340 -14.44 1.73 -21.55
CA PHE A 340 -13.23 1.97 -20.77
C PHE A 340 -12.99 0.78 -19.83
N ALA A 341 -11.90 0.05 -20.03
CA ALA A 341 -11.54 -1.08 -19.19
C ALA A 341 -10.81 -0.60 -17.94
N THR A 342 -11.40 -0.84 -16.77
CA THR A 342 -10.76 -0.55 -15.49
C THR A 342 -9.88 -1.72 -15.07
N THR A 343 -8.58 -1.52 -15.16
CA THR A 343 -7.53 -2.38 -14.61
C THR A 343 -6.88 -1.70 -13.42
N ASN A 344 -6.01 -2.39 -12.68
CA ASN A 344 -5.24 -1.74 -11.61
C ASN A 344 -4.40 -0.57 -12.12
N GLU A 345 -3.89 -0.66 -13.34
CA GLU A 345 -3.07 0.38 -13.97
C GLU A 345 -3.91 1.61 -14.37
N THR A 346 -5.02 1.39 -15.09
CA THR A 346 -5.91 2.49 -15.49
C THR A 346 -6.59 3.13 -14.29
N LYS A 347 -6.96 2.34 -13.25
CA LYS A 347 -7.48 2.86 -11.97
C LYS A 347 -6.44 3.76 -11.29
N LYS A 348 -5.17 3.34 -11.25
CA LYS A 348 -4.07 4.16 -10.72
C LYS A 348 -3.93 5.48 -11.49
N GLN A 349 -4.01 5.45 -12.83
CA GLN A 349 -3.88 6.64 -13.66
C GLN A 349 -4.97 7.67 -13.36
N TYR A 350 -6.24 7.30 -13.44
CA TYR A 350 -7.32 8.27 -13.23
C TYR A 350 -7.45 8.72 -11.76
N ILE A 351 -7.14 7.87 -10.79
CA ILE A 351 -7.09 8.29 -9.39
C ILE A 351 -5.94 9.28 -9.15
N SER A 352 -4.80 9.11 -9.80
CA SER A 352 -3.70 10.08 -9.73
C SER A 352 -4.09 11.44 -10.34
N LEU A 353 -4.78 11.45 -11.49
CA LEU A 353 -5.31 12.69 -12.08
C LEU A 353 -6.25 13.42 -11.12
N LEU A 354 -7.18 12.68 -10.50
CA LEU A 354 -8.13 13.25 -9.54
C LEU A 354 -7.40 13.77 -8.28
N ALA A 355 -6.44 13.02 -7.76
CA ALA A 355 -5.69 13.42 -6.57
C ALA A 355 -4.88 14.70 -6.80
N VAL A 356 -4.25 14.84 -7.97
CA VAL A 356 -3.53 16.05 -8.36
C VAL A 356 -4.49 17.24 -8.50
N ALA A 357 -5.62 17.06 -9.19
CA ALA A 357 -6.62 18.11 -9.37
C ALA A 357 -7.20 18.61 -8.02
N ILE A 358 -7.45 17.68 -7.07
CA ILE A 358 -7.91 18.04 -5.72
C ILE A 358 -6.80 18.76 -4.94
N ALA A 359 -5.58 18.25 -4.95
CA ALA A 359 -4.45 18.85 -4.22
C ALA A 359 -4.16 20.29 -4.66
N ASN A 360 -4.35 20.58 -5.95
CA ASN A 360 -4.14 21.90 -6.53
C ASN A 360 -5.40 22.80 -6.46
N ASN A 361 -6.54 22.32 -5.94
CA ASN A 361 -7.84 22.98 -5.99
C ASN A 361 -8.27 23.36 -7.44
N GLU A 362 -7.93 22.50 -8.39
CA GLU A 362 -8.24 22.70 -9.82
C GLU A 362 -9.57 22.06 -10.25
N ILE A 363 -10.28 21.39 -9.35
CA ILE A 363 -11.56 20.74 -9.61
C ILE A 363 -12.62 21.29 -8.66
N HIS A 364 -13.87 21.43 -9.14
CA HIS A 364 -14.94 22.10 -8.40
C HIS A 364 -16.19 21.23 -8.33
N PHE A 365 -16.61 20.93 -7.09
CA PHE A 365 -17.79 20.11 -6.78
C PHE A 365 -18.94 20.93 -6.26
N GLU A 366 -20.18 20.51 -6.57
CA GLU A 366 -21.38 21.13 -6.03
C GLU A 366 -21.58 20.71 -4.55
N ASP A 367 -21.90 21.65 -3.66
CA ASP A 367 -22.17 21.40 -2.23
C ASP A 367 -23.32 20.41 -1.97
N SER A 368 -24.25 20.30 -2.92
CA SER A 368 -25.37 19.37 -2.88
C SER A 368 -24.94 17.90 -3.00
N ASN A 369 -23.72 17.64 -3.52
CA ASN A 369 -23.24 16.27 -3.75
C ASN A 369 -22.68 15.61 -2.48
N LYS A 370 -23.60 15.25 -1.57
CA LYS A 370 -23.25 14.61 -0.29
C LYS A 370 -22.64 13.22 -0.46
N LEU A 371 -23.03 12.50 -1.51
CA LEU A 371 -22.52 11.15 -1.78
C LEU A 371 -21.03 11.21 -2.15
N LEU A 372 -20.66 12.06 -3.11
CA LEU A 372 -19.25 12.26 -3.50
C LEU A 372 -18.41 12.73 -2.29
N TYR A 373 -18.96 13.65 -1.47
CA TYR A 373 -18.26 14.12 -0.26
C TYR A 373 -17.93 12.96 0.68
N SER A 374 -18.88 12.07 0.93
CA SER A 374 -18.70 10.90 1.78
C SER A 374 -17.69 9.90 1.19
N GLU A 375 -17.80 9.61 -0.11
CA GLU A 375 -16.92 8.64 -0.77
C GLU A 375 -15.48 9.15 -0.86
N LEU A 376 -15.25 10.43 -1.20
CA LEU A 376 -13.91 11.02 -1.18
C LEU A 376 -13.25 10.92 0.21
N GLY A 377 -14.03 11.13 1.28
CA GLY A 377 -13.55 11.03 2.66
C GLY A 377 -13.22 9.62 3.11
N THR A 378 -13.82 8.61 2.50
CA THR A 378 -13.63 7.18 2.85
C THR A 378 -12.77 6.41 1.85
N PHE A 379 -12.38 7.05 0.74
CA PHE A 379 -11.58 6.43 -0.30
C PHE A 379 -10.12 6.23 0.15
N THR A 380 -9.64 5.00 0.07
CA THR A 380 -8.35 4.59 0.61
C THR A 380 -7.51 3.86 -0.42
N PHE A 381 -6.23 3.71 -0.14
CA PHE A 381 -5.37 2.80 -0.89
C PHE A 381 -4.88 1.67 0.00
N LYS A 382 -4.66 0.51 -0.61
CA LYS A 382 -4.01 -0.65 0.03
C LYS A 382 -2.87 -1.10 -0.86
N MET A 383 -1.75 -1.47 -0.25
CA MET A 383 -0.68 -2.13 -1.00
C MET A 383 -0.88 -3.64 -0.94
N THR A 384 -0.84 -4.26 -2.10
CA THR A 384 -0.86 -5.72 -2.20
C THR A 384 0.51 -6.30 -1.81
N LYS A 385 0.55 -7.60 -1.50
CA LYS A 385 1.79 -8.34 -1.18
C LYS A 385 2.85 -8.24 -2.30
N GLY A 386 2.43 -8.02 -3.55
CA GLY A 386 3.30 -7.85 -4.72
C GLY A 386 3.78 -6.41 -4.96
N GLY A 387 3.49 -5.46 -4.06
CA GLY A 387 3.92 -4.07 -4.21
C GLY A 387 2.98 -3.19 -5.04
N ASN A 388 1.88 -3.74 -5.58
CA ASN A 388 0.90 -2.96 -6.32
C ASN A 388 -0.03 -2.20 -5.38
N VAL A 389 -0.37 -0.97 -5.76
CA VAL A 389 -1.37 -0.17 -5.06
C VAL A 389 -2.76 -0.52 -5.59
N THR A 390 -3.70 -0.79 -4.72
CA THR A 390 -5.13 -0.91 -5.05
C THR A 390 -5.91 0.19 -4.36
N TYR A 391 -6.92 0.70 -5.00
CA TYR A 391 -7.75 1.80 -4.55
C TYR A 391 -9.19 1.35 -4.40
N ALA A 392 -9.82 1.65 -3.28
CA ALA A 392 -11.22 1.37 -3.01
C ALA A 392 -11.73 2.21 -1.84
N ALA A 393 -13.03 2.35 -1.70
CA ALA A 393 -13.64 2.84 -0.47
C ALA A 393 -13.38 1.86 0.68
N ARG A 394 -13.33 2.38 1.92
CA ARG A 394 -13.27 1.56 3.14
C ARG A 394 -14.62 0.89 3.35
N GLU A 395 -14.63 -0.41 3.57
CA GLU A 395 -15.88 -1.11 3.94
C GLU A 395 -16.54 -0.47 5.19
N PRO A 396 -17.87 -0.28 5.21
CA PRO A 396 -18.87 -0.73 4.23
C PRO A 396 -19.24 0.31 3.15
N PHE A 397 -18.38 1.25 2.83
CA PHE A 397 -18.64 2.33 1.88
C PHE A 397 -18.36 1.90 0.44
N HIS A 398 -19.02 2.60 -0.52
CA HIS A 398 -18.87 2.40 -1.96
C HIS A 398 -17.94 3.47 -2.56
N ASP A 399 -17.49 3.27 -3.81
CA ASP A 399 -16.61 4.20 -4.54
C ASP A 399 -17.16 4.57 -5.94
N ASP A 400 -18.46 4.40 -6.15
CA ASP A 400 -19.13 4.57 -7.43
C ASP A 400 -18.98 6.00 -7.99
N THR A 401 -19.15 7.02 -7.12
CA THR A 401 -19.00 8.43 -7.53
C THR A 401 -17.56 8.79 -7.83
N VAL A 402 -16.60 8.25 -7.07
CA VAL A 402 -15.18 8.47 -7.26
C VAL A 402 -14.70 7.77 -8.54
N THR A 403 -15.13 6.54 -8.78
CA THR A 403 -14.82 5.78 -10.00
C THR A 403 -15.36 6.48 -11.23
N SER A 404 -16.66 6.83 -11.24
CA SER A 404 -17.29 7.57 -12.34
C SER A 404 -16.59 8.90 -12.63
N LEU A 405 -16.18 9.63 -11.59
CA LEU A 405 -15.45 10.89 -11.71
C LEU A 405 -14.05 10.67 -12.31
N GLY A 406 -13.32 9.66 -11.84
CA GLY A 406 -12.01 9.31 -12.39
C GLY A 406 -12.08 8.94 -13.87
N VAL A 407 -13.08 8.15 -14.26
CA VAL A 407 -13.35 7.79 -15.68
C VAL A 407 -13.69 9.03 -16.52
N ALA A 408 -14.44 10.01 -15.98
CA ALA A 408 -14.74 11.27 -16.67
C ALA A 408 -13.48 12.14 -16.88
N LEU A 409 -12.61 12.23 -15.89
CA LEU A 409 -11.34 12.95 -15.99
C LEU A 409 -10.40 12.29 -17.01
N GLN A 410 -10.33 10.96 -17.02
CA GLN A 410 -9.55 10.24 -18.02
C GLN A 410 -10.11 10.47 -19.43
N CYS A 411 -11.43 10.44 -19.58
CA CYS A 411 -12.08 10.79 -20.85
C CYS A 411 -11.73 12.22 -21.29
N LYS A 412 -11.72 13.19 -20.38
CA LYS A 412 -11.31 14.55 -20.65
C LYS A 412 -9.85 14.61 -21.10
N GLU A 413 -8.95 13.93 -20.38
CA GLU A 413 -7.52 13.93 -20.69
C GLU A 413 -7.24 13.35 -22.09
N ASP A 414 -7.89 12.25 -22.44
CA ASP A 414 -7.72 11.57 -23.72
C ASP A 414 -8.26 12.38 -24.90
N PHE A 415 -9.32 13.17 -24.70
CA PHE A 415 -10.03 13.89 -25.78
C PHE A 415 -10.00 15.42 -25.69
N LYS A 416 -9.22 16.01 -24.79
CA LYS A 416 -9.15 17.49 -24.66
C LYS A 416 -8.68 18.21 -25.92
N TYR A 417 -7.87 17.55 -26.75
CA TYR A 417 -7.30 18.09 -27.97
C TYR A 417 -8.04 17.64 -29.26
N VAL A 418 -9.18 16.98 -29.17
CA VAL A 418 -9.99 16.58 -30.34
C VAL A 418 -10.67 17.82 -30.94
N GLY A 419 -9.92 18.58 -31.68
CA GLY A 419 -10.35 19.75 -32.45
C GLY A 419 -9.37 20.06 -33.60
N SER A 420 -8.19 19.42 -33.63
CA SER A 420 -7.13 19.75 -34.59
C SER A 420 -6.62 18.59 -35.48
N ASN A 421 -6.94 17.34 -35.22
CA ASN A 421 -6.66 16.24 -36.20
C ASN A 421 -7.24 14.87 -35.75
N PRO A 422 -8.31 14.35 -36.37
CA PRO A 422 -8.91 13.06 -35.99
C PRO A 422 -8.02 11.83 -36.35
N ASN A 423 -6.97 12.00 -37.15
CA ASN A 423 -6.13 10.90 -37.64
C ASN A 423 -4.95 10.51 -36.71
N LYS A 424 -4.77 11.19 -35.59
CA LYS A 424 -3.64 10.91 -34.67
C LYS A 424 -3.94 9.86 -33.62
N PHE A 425 -5.19 9.46 -33.44
CA PHE A 425 -5.63 8.59 -32.33
C PHE A 425 -5.75 7.08 -32.65
N ILE A 426 -5.52 6.68 -33.92
CA ILE A 426 -5.61 5.26 -34.31
C ILE A 426 -4.36 4.44 -33.93
N HIS A 427 -3.29 5.07 -33.45
CA HIS A 427 -2.01 4.38 -33.21
C HIS A 427 -1.66 4.08 -31.73
N LEU A 428 -2.46 4.47 -30.75
CA LEU A 428 -2.15 4.22 -29.32
C LEU A 428 -2.74 2.91 -28.75
N ASN A 429 -3.72 2.30 -29.42
CA ASN A 429 -4.38 1.07 -28.92
C ASN A 429 -3.96 -0.24 -29.60
N THR A 430 -2.88 -0.26 -30.40
CA THR A 430 -2.43 -1.50 -31.10
C THR A 430 -1.01 -1.95 -30.76
N LYS A 431 -0.46 -1.57 -29.61
CA LYS A 431 0.86 -2.04 -29.17
C LYS A 431 0.88 -2.64 -27.77
N ILE A 432 -0.14 -3.38 -27.37
CA ILE A 432 -0.07 -4.25 -26.20
C ILE A 432 -0.72 -5.58 -26.58
N PHE A 433 -0.05 -6.32 -27.47
CA PHE A 433 -0.12 -7.78 -27.56
C PHE A 433 1.14 -8.23 -28.32
N TYR A 434 2.18 -8.52 -27.55
CA TYR A 434 3.12 -9.64 -27.76
C TYR A 434 3.85 -9.88 -26.46
#